data_1cf3690977164ec26856a38360a253da
#
_entry.id   1cf3690977164ec26856a38360a253da
#
_cell.length_a   1.000
_cell.length_b   1.000
_cell.length_c   1.000
_cell.angle_alpha   90.00
_cell.angle_beta   90.00
_cell.angle_gamma   90.00
#
_symmetry.space_group_name_H-M   'P 1'
#
loop_
_entity.id
_entity.type
_entity.pdbx_description
1 polymer ?
#
loop_
_entity_poly.entity_id
_entity_poly.type
_entity_poly.pdbx_seq_one_letter_code
_entity_poly.pdbx_strand_id
1 'polypeptide(L)'
;MHVLTLNCHSWVEENSLEKLQQLVDTIVKEKFDVLLLQEVNQRIGSEPAILDEWYCFNNDPWPILADNFALVLSQALQIKDEPYYWTWGFSHIGYGKYEEGLAILSKEPLLAKVSLMSTCDDIQEGTRRILLSGVTESAGNLYTIGNVHHSW
;
A
#
# COMPACT_ATOMS: atom_id res chain seq x y z
N MET A 1 1.44 19.67 -2.61
CA MET A 1 1.30 18.23 -2.35
C MET A 1 2.18 17.86 -1.16
N HIS A 2 1.56 17.32 -0.09
CA HIS A 2 2.24 16.86 1.13
C HIS A 2 2.27 15.33 1.11
N VAL A 3 3.47 14.74 1.13
CA VAL A 3 3.69 13.32 0.88
C VAL A 3 4.34 12.67 2.10
N LEU A 4 3.81 11.52 2.52
CA LEU A 4 4.47 10.60 3.45
C LEU A 4 5.07 9.43 2.66
N THR A 5 6.31 9.06 2.92
CA THR A 5 6.87 7.75 2.56
C THR A 5 7.26 7.01 3.83
N LEU A 6 6.86 5.75 3.95
CA LEU A 6 7.04 4.97 5.17
C LEU A 6 7.19 3.47 4.84
N ASN A 7 8.30 2.88 5.29
CA ASN A 7 8.36 1.43 5.46
C ASN A 7 7.52 1.07 6.71
N CYS A 8 6.40 0.40 6.50
CA CYS A 8 5.43 0.10 7.56
C CYS A 8 5.83 -1.09 8.42
N HIS A 9 6.63 -2.02 7.87
CA HIS A 9 6.87 -3.33 8.49
C HIS A 9 5.58 -4.09 8.89
N SER A 10 4.46 -3.46 8.70
CA SER A 10 3.03 -3.83 8.85
C SER A 10 2.75 -4.89 9.93
N TRP A 11 2.28 -6.09 9.58
CA TRP A 11 1.94 -7.15 10.54
C TRP A 11 3.14 -7.87 11.17
N VAL A 12 4.36 -7.55 10.73
CA VAL A 12 5.61 -8.06 11.34
C VAL A 12 5.98 -7.28 12.60
N GLU A 13 5.47 -6.06 12.73
CA GLU A 13 5.72 -5.21 13.90
C GLU A 13 5.14 -5.79 15.19
N GLU A 14 5.90 -5.66 16.27
CA GLU A 14 5.38 -5.84 17.62
C GLU A 14 4.31 -4.78 17.92
N ASN A 15 3.19 -5.18 18.55
CA ASN A 15 2.06 -4.28 18.80
C ASN A 15 1.51 -3.62 17.53
N SER A 16 1.41 -4.37 16.43
CA SER A 16 1.04 -3.88 15.11
C SER A 16 -0.26 -3.07 15.09
N LEU A 17 -1.27 -3.44 15.87
CA LEU A 17 -2.54 -2.71 15.96
C LEU A 17 -2.39 -1.35 16.66
N GLU A 18 -1.55 -1.24 17.68
CA GLU A 18 -1.27 0.04 18.33
C GLU A 18 -0.50 0.97 17.38
N LYS A 19 0.49 0.44 16.66
CA LYS A 19 1.25 1.19 15.65
C LYS A 19 0.39 1.61 14.47
N LEU A 20 -0.54 0.77 14.03
CA LEU A 20 -1.54 1.15 13.04
C LEU A 20 -2.37 2.35 13.53
N GLN A 21 -2.84 2.32 14.78
CA GLN A 21 -3.61 3.43 15.35
C GLN A 21 -2.79 4.72 15.41
N GLN A 22 -1.52 4.65 15.83
CA GLN A 22 -0.60 5.80 15.84
C GLN A 22 -0.37 6.36 14.43
N LEU A 23 -0.26 5.48 13.42
CA LEU A 23 -0.15 5.88 12.02
C LEU A 23 -1.42 6.60 11.55
N VAL A 24 -2.60 6.06 11.85
CA VAL A 24 -3.91 6.68 11.55
C VAL A 24 -3.98 8.08 12.17
N ASP A 25 -3.69 8.21 13.46
CA ASP A 25 -3.75 9.49 14.18
C ASP A 25 -2.76 10.52 13.59
N THR A 26 -1.57 10.06 13.17
CA THR A 26 -0.57 10.90 12.49
C THR A 26 -1.09 11.39 11.14
N ILE A 27 -1.65 10.48 10.32
CA ILE A 27 -2.19 10.82 8.98
C ILE A 27 -3.34 11.85 9.11
N VAL A 28 -4.27 11.62 10.04
CA VAL A 28 -5.39 12.54 10.32
C VAL A 28 -4.90 13.92 10.74
N LYS A 29 -3.87 13.97 11.59
CA LYS A 29 -3.29 15.22 12.09
C LYS A 29 -2.55 16.00 11.00
N GLU A 30 -1.67 15.30 10.26
CA GLU A 30 -0.76 15.94 9.31
C GLU A 30 -1.40 16.19 7.93
N LYS A 31 -2.51 15.53 7.60
CA LYS A 31 -3.30 15.69 6.36
C LYS A 31 -2.45 15.58 5.09
N PHE A 32 -1.77 14.46 4.95
CA PHE A 32 -1.01 14.17 3.74
C PHE A 32 -1.94 14.05 2.52
N ASP A 33 -1.47 14.51 1.37
CA ASP A 33 -2.16 14.30 0.08
C ASP A 33 -1.95 12.87 -0.44
N VAL A 34 -0.74 12.33 -0.23
CA VAL A 34 -0.31 11.02 -0.74
C VAL A 34 0.52 10.28 0.31
N LEU A 35 0.29 8.97 0.42
CA LEU A 35 1.07 8.05 1.25
C LEU A 35 1.72 6.99 0.35
N LEU A 36 3.03 6.80 0.46
CA LEU A 36 3.82 5.78 -0.23
C LEU A 36 4.33 4.79 0.80
N LEU A 37 3.72 3.60 0.84
CA LEU A 37 3.97 2.62 1.90
C LEU A 37 4.72 1.41 1.34
N GLN A 38 5.77 0.97 2.06
CA GLN A 38 6.56 -0.22 1.76
C GLN A 38 6.30 -1.29 2.84
N GLU A 39 6.62 -2.54 2.52
CA GLU A 39 6.37 -3.72 3.37
C GLU A 39 4.90 -3.82 3.82
N VAL A 40 4.00 -3.58 2.87
CA VAL A 40 2.56 -3.68 3.07
C VAL A 40 2.14 -5.14 2.89
N ASN A 41 1.86 -5.82 3.99
CA ASN A 41 1.69 -7.26 4.04
C ASN A 41 0.22 -7.69 4.14
N GLN A 42 -0.07 -8.87 3.60
CA GLN A 42 -1.28 -9.66 3.88
C GLN A 42 -0.84 -11.11 4.15
N ARG A 43 -1.57 -11.87 4.96
CA ARG A 43 -1.19 -13.25 5.30
C ARG A 43 -1.62 -14.21 4.22
N ILE A 44 -0.72 -15.10 3.83
CA ILE A 44 -1.04 -16.23 2.93
C ILE A 44 -2.20 -17.03 3.52
N GLY A 45 -3.25 -17.23 2.72
CA GLY A 45 -4.42 -18.02 3.10
C GLY A 45 -5.49 -17.26 3.90
N SER A 46 -5.35 -15.94 4.09
CA SER A 46 -6.45 -15.11 4.56
C SER A 46 -7.61 -15.10 3.55
N GLU A 47 -8.82 -14.78 4.03
CA GLU A 47 -10.01 -14.70 3.18
C GLU A 47 -9.88 -13.59 2.13
N PRO A 48 -10.48 -13.74 0.96
CA PRO A 48 -10.55 -12.67 -0.02
C PRO A 48 -11.21 -11.41 0.55
N ALA A 49 -10.67 -10.24 0.21
CA ALA A 49 -11.23 -8.96 0.63
C ALA A 49 -12.53 -8.62 -0.11
N ILE A 50 -13.42 -7.91 0.57
CA ILE A 50 -14.51 -7.17 -0.07
C ILE A 50 -13.99 -5.73 -0.26
N LEU A 51 -13.82 -5.34 -1.52
CA LEU A 51 -13.31 -4.02 -1.88
C LEU A 51 -14.47 -3.03 -2.04
N ASP A 52 -14.24 -1.80 -1.63
CA ASP A 52 -15.16 -0.67 -1.74
C ASP A 52 -14.74 0.29 -2.87
N GLU A 53 -15.45 1.40 -3.01
CA GLU A 53 -15.20 2.44 -4.02
C GLU A 53 -13.87 3.19 -3.86
N TRP A 54 -13.19 3.03 -2.74
CA TRP A 54 -11.89 3.66 -2.48
C TRP A 54 -10.72 2.87 -3.06
N TYR A 55 -10.94 1.59 -3.44
CA TYR A 55 -9.91 0.80 -4.09
C TYR A 55 -9.76 1.15 -5.57
N CYS A 56 -8.57 1.55 -5.97
CA CYS A 56 -8.21 1.80 -7.36
C CYS A 56 -7.52 0.57 -7.95
N PHE A 57 -8.17 -0.09 -8.91
CA PHE A 57 -7.61 -1.24 -9.62
C PHE A 57 -6.33 -0.86 -10.37
N ASN A 58 -5.43 -1.82 -10.48
CA ASN A 58 -4.24 -1.75 -11.30
C ASN A 58 -4.12 -3.02 -12.18
N ASN A 59 -2.99 -3.21 -12.85
CA ASN A 59 -2.75 -4.36 -13.73
C ASN A 59 -2.19 -5.60 -13.04
N ASP A 60 -2.02 -5.58 -11.71
CA ASP A 60 -1.58 -6.75 -10.93
C ASP A 60 -2.78 -7.68 -10.69
N PRO A 61 -2.73 -8.94 -11.14
CA PRO A 61 -3.82 -9.89 -10.91
C PRO A 61 -3.83 -10.47 -9.49
N TRP A 62 -2.85 -10.13 -8.65
CA TRP A 62 -2.72 -10.70 -7.31
C TRP A 62 -3.92 -10.30 -6.42
N PRO A 63 -4.58 -11.27 -5.77
CA PRO A 63 -5.79 -10.97 -5.00
C PRO A 63 -5.48 -10.15 -3.75
N ILE A 64 -6.38 -9.24 -3.43
CA ILE A 64 -6.35 -8.55 -2.13
C ILE A 64 -7.05 -9.44 -1.11
N LEU A 65 -6.42 -9.63 0.05
CA LEU A 65 -6.95 -10.40 1.16
C LEU A 65 -7.50 -9.49 2.27
N ALA A 66 -8.39 -10.01 3.09
CA ALA A 66 -9.14 -9.24 4.09
C ALA A 66 -8.25 -8.58 5.16
N ASP A 67 -7.06 -9.13 5.40
CA ASP A 67 -6.08 -8.56 6.33
C ASP A 67 -4.97 -7.75 5.62
N ASN A 68 -5.14 -7.39 4.34
CA ASN A 68 -4.21 -6.49 3.67
C ASN A 68 -4.03 -5.20 4.47
N PHE A 69 -2.79 -4.87 4.83
CA PHE A 69 -2.53 -3.74 5.73
C PHE A 69 -3.03 -2.40 5.16
N ALA A 70 -2.93 -2.18 3.84
CA ALA A 70 -3.43 -0.96 3.21
C ALA A 70 -4.96 -0.89 3.23
N LEU A 71 -5.67 -2.02 3.07
CA LEU A 71 -7.12 -2.10 3.23
C LEU A 71 -7.53 -1.74 4.66
N VAL A 72 -6.89 -2.36 5.66
CA VAL A 72 -7.21 -2.11 7.08
C VAL A 72 -6.91 -0.65 7.45
N LEU A 73 -5.80 -0.09 6.98
CA LEU A 73 -5.46 1.32 7.15
C LEU A 73 -6.52 2.24 6.48
N SER A 74 -6.91 1.95 5.24
CA SER A 74 -7.93 2.72 4.51
C SER A 74 -9.25 2.73 5.27
N GLN A 75 -9.71 1.57 5.75
CA GLN A 75 -10.93 1.46 6.55
C GLN A 75 -10.84 2.24 7.87
N ALA A 76 -9.71 2.18 8.56
CA ALA A 76 -9.49 2.95 9.80
C ALA A 76 -9.52 4.47 9.55
N LEU A 77 -8.97 4.93 8.41
CA LEU A 77 -9.04 6.34 8.00
C LEU A 77 -10.46 6.77 7.63
N GLN A 78 -11.24 5.93 6.96
CA GLN A 78 -12.66 6.20 6.67
C GLN A 78 -13.48 6.40 7.96
N ILE A 79 -13.23 5.59 8.99
CA ILE A 79 -13.89 5.74 10.32
C ILE A 79 -13.57 7.09 10.97
N LYS A 80 -12.44 7.71 10.62
CA LYS A 80 -12.02 9.04 11.10
C LYS A 80 -12.48 10.19 10.19
N ASP A 81 -13.37 9.96 9.24
CA ASP A 81 -13.79 10.93 8.22
C ASP A 81 -12.63 11.48 7.36
N GLU A 82 -11.56 10.68 7.19
CA GLU A 82 -10.39 11.01 6.38
C GLU A 82 -10.15 9.92 5.31
N PRO A 83 -11.08 9.71 4.36
CA PRO A 83 -10.94 8.67 3.36
C PRO A 83 -9.80 8.95 2.39
N TYR A 84 -9.20 7.86 1.90
CA TYR A 84 -8.19 7.86 0.84
C TYR A 84 -8.55 6.82 -0.22
N TYR A 85 -8.39 7.17 -1.48
CA TYR A 85 -8.27 6.19 -2.56
C TYR A 85 -6.98 5.43 -2.38
N TRP A 86 -6.97 4.13 -2.67
CA TRP A 86 -5.78 3.32 -2.46
C TRP A 86 -5.62 2.21 -3.49
N THR A 87 -4.39 1.76 -3.65
CA THR A 87 -4.02 0.62 -4.49
C THR A 87 -2.87 -0.13 -3.84
N TRP A 88 -2.70 -1.40 -4.19
CA TRP A 88 -1.64 -2.25 -3.70
C TRP A 88 -1.09 -3.13 -4.83
N GLY A 89 0.21 -3.39 -4.86
CA GLY A 89 0.87 -4.30 -5.78
C GLY A 89 1.74 -5.30 -5.05
N PHE A 90 1.66 -6.58 -5.45
CA PHE A 90 2.40 -7.67 -4.86
C PHE A 90 3.86 -7.68 -5.30
N SER A 91 4.79 -7.80 -4.37
CA SER A 91 6.22 -7.88 -4.62
C SER A 91 6.76 -9.31 -4.52
N HIS A 92 6.72 -9.91 -3.35
CA HIS A 92 7.27 -11.25 -3.10
C HIS A 92 6.70 -11.86 -1.82
N ILE A 93 7.04 -13.13 -1.55
CA ILE A 93 6.70 -13.80 -0.30
C ILE A 93 7.71 -13.39 0.79
N GLY A 94 7.22 -12.70 1.81
CA GLY A 94 8.01 -12.29 2.97
C GLY A 94 7.85 -13.26 4.14
N TYR A 95 8.97 -13.57 4.82
CA TYR A 95 9.01 -14.40 6.03
C TYR A 95 8.34 -15.79 5.88
N GLY A 96 8.13 -16.28 4.66
CA GLY A 96 7.44 -17.54 4.38
C GLY A 96 5.97 -17.59 4.75
N LYS A 97 5.35 -16.47 5.13
CA LYS A 97 3.95 -16.40 5.59
C LYS A 97 3.18 -15.17 5.12
N TYR A 98 3.84 -14.19 4.55
CA TYR A 98 3.20 -12.97 4.05
C TYR A 98 3.38 -12.81 2.55
N GLU A 99 2.35 -12.32 1.91
CA GLU A 99 2.42 -11.69 0.59
C GLU A 99 2.77 -10.23 0.83
N GLU A 100 4.01 -9.86 0.53
CA GLU A 100 4.53 -8.52 0.76
C GLU A 100 4.41 -7.67 -0.50
N GLY A 101 4.04 -6.41 -0.33
CA GLY A 101 3.85 -5.50 -1.43
C GLY A 101 4.08 -4.03 -1.08
N LEU A 102 3.67 -3.19 -2.02
CA LEU A 102 3.70 -1.75 -1.93
C LEU A 102 2.27 -1.21 -2.00
N ALA A 103 2.00 -0.10 -1.30
CA ALA A 103 0.73 0.59 -1.43
C ALA A 103 0.93 2.09 -1.72
N ILE A 104 -0.02 2.66 -2.45
CA ILE A 104 -0.19 4.10 -2.59
C ILE A 104 -1.59 4.44 -2.11
N LEU A 105 -1.69 5.42 -1.21
CA LEU A 105 -2.96 6.03 -0.84
C LEU A 105 -2.94 7.50 -1.26
N SER A 106 -4.07 8.03 -1.75
CA SER A 106 -4.20 9.41 -2.24
C SER A 106 -5.55 10.00 -1.87
N LYS A 107 -5.60 11.30 -1.60
CA LYS A 107 -6.86 12.02 -1.40
C LYS A 107 -7.72 12.04 -2.66
N GLU A 108 -7.11 11.98 -3.83
CA GLU A 108 -7.78 11.96 -5.12
C GLU A 108 -7.61 10.59 -5.80
N PRO A 109 -8.48 10.21 -6.73
CA PRO A 109 -8.40 8.94 -7.43
C PRO A 109 -7.04 8.66 -8.06
N LEU A 110 -6.68 7.38 -8.12
CA LEU A 110 -5.40 6.89 -8.66
C LEU A 110 -5.61 6.12 -9.97
N LEU A 111 -4.87 6.47 -11.00
CA LEU A 111 -4.64 5.59 -12.14
C LEU A 111 -3.32 4.86 -11.92
N ALA A 112 -3.38 3.59 -11.50
CA ALA A 112 -2.23 2.87 -10.98
C ALA A 112 -1.73 1.76 -11.89
N LYS A 113 -0.42 1.47 -11.80
CA LYS A 113 0.26 0.40 -12.55
C LYS A 113 1.37 -0.22 -11.71
N VAL A 114 1.47 -1.56 -11.79
CA VAL A 114 2.60 -2.35 -11.28
C VAL A 114 3.53 -2.71 -12.43
N SER A 115 4.83 -2.56 -12.20
CA SER A 115 5.88 -2.95 -13.15
C SER A 115 6.98 -3.71 -12.41
N LEU A 116 7.45 -4.84 -12.98
CA LEU A 116 8.62 -5.55 -12.44
C LEU A 116 9.87 -4.68 -12.68
N MET A 117 10.68 -4.49 -11.63
CA MET A 117 11.92 -3.72 -11.69
C MET A 117 13.17 -4.60 -11.63
N SER A 118 13.11 -5.68 -10.87
CA SER A 118 14.24 -6.60 -10.74
C SER A 118 14.38 -7.51 -11.97
N THR A 119 15.58 -8.03 -12.16
CA THR A 119 15.84 -9.11 -13.14
C THR A 119 15.30 -10.46 -12.65
N CYS A 120 15.13 -10.62 -11.33
CA CYS A 120 14.50 -11.76 -10.70
C CYS A 120 12.99 -11.59 -10.73
N ASP A 121 12.24 -12.60 -11.22
CA ASP A 121 10.77 -12.64 -11.20
C ASP A 121 10.25 -13.81 -10.33
N ASP A 122 11.09 -14.47 -9.57
CA ASP A 122 10.68 -15.50 -8.62
C ASP A 122 10.06 -14.85 -7.38
N ILE A 123 8.78 -15.14 -7.15
CA ILE A 123 8.01 -14.61 -6.01
C ILE A 123 8.51 -15.08 -4.65
N GLN A 124 9.28 -16.17 -4.59
CA GLN A 124 9.89 -16.66 -3.35
C GLN A 124 11.19 -15.93 -3.00
N GLU A 125 11.72 -15.16 -3.93
CA GLU A 125 13.00 -14.47 -3.77
C GLU A 125 12.79 -13.06 -3.24
N GLY A 126 13.33 -12.76 -2.06
CA GLY A 126 13.26 -11.43 -1.44
C GLY A 126 13.98 -10.33 -2.24
N THR A 127 14.67 -10.67 -3.33
CA THR A 127 15.26 -9.73 -4.29
C THR A 127 14.33 -9.33 -5.43
N ARG A 128 13.17 -9.97 -5.55
CA ARG A 128 12.13 -9.54 -6.49
C ARG A 128 11.59 -8.17 -6.08
N ARG A 129 11.61 -7.22 -7.00
CA ARG A 129 11.19 -5.83 -6.75
C ARG A 129 10.25 -5.34 -7.82
N ILE A 130 9.29 -4.54 -7.40
CA ILE A 130 8.32 -3.87 -8.26
C ILE A 130 8.41 -2.35 -8.10
N LEU A 131 7.95 -1.65 -9.11
CA LEU A 131 7.51 -0.26 -9.05
C LEU A 131 5.99 -0.26 -9.03
N LEU A 132 5.39 0.30 -8.00
CA LEU A 132 3.99 0.69 -7.99
C LEU A 132 3.91 2.17 -8.34
N SER A 133 3.43 2.49 -9.53
CA SER A 133 3.26 3.86 -9.99
C SER A 133 1.80 4.26 -10.01
N GLY A 134 1.52 5.55 -9.88
CA GLY A 134 0.18 6.10 -9.96
C GLY A 134 0.19 7.51 -10.53
N VAL A 135 -0.90 7.87 -11.21
CA VAL A 135 -1.19 9.26 -11.57
C VAL A 135 -2.36 9.71 -10.70
N THR A 136 -2.20 10.84 -10.05
CA THR A 136 -3.23 11.46 -9.20
C THR A 136 -3.20 12.97 -9.35
N GLU A 137 -4.26 13.63 -8.90
CA GLU A 137 -4.35 15.10 -8.89
C GLU A 137 -4.04 15.65 -7.49
N SER A 138 -3.43 16.82 -7.40
CA SER A 138 -3.34 17.60 -6.18
C SER A 138 -3.33 19.08 -6.53
N ALA A 139 -4.23 19.85 -5.93
CA ALA A 139 -4.39 21.30 -6.15
C ALA A 139 -4.49 21.67 -7.66
N GLY A 140 -5.26 20.89 -8.44
CA GLY A 140 -5.50 21.13 -9.87
C GLY A 140 -4.33 20.73 -10.79
N ASN A 141 -3.30 20.06 -10.29
CA ASN A 141 -2.18 19.58 -11.07
C ASN A 141 -2.11 18.05 -11.04
N LEU A 142 -1.79 17.43 -12.18
CA LEU A 142 -1.52 16.01 -12.27
C LEU A 142 -0.08 15.70 -11.88
N TYR A 143 0.08 14.68 -11.05
CA TYR A 143 1.37 14.16 -10.62
C TYR A 143 1.49 12.68 -10.95
N THR A 144 2.64 12.31 -11.50
CA THR A 144 3.05 10.90 -11.58
C THR A 144 3.92 10.61 -10.37
N ILE A 145 3.53 9.61 -9.60
CA ILE A 145 4.22 9.18 -8.39
C ILE A 145 4.67 7.73 -8.54
N GLY A 146 5.78 7.39 -7.90
CA GLY A 146 6.32 6.04 -7.89
C GLY A 146 6.72 5.61 -6.50
N ASN A 147 6.30 4.42 -6.10
CA ASN A 147 6.67 3.79 -4.85
C ASN A 147 7.54 2.55 -5.13
N VAL A 148 8.69 2.49 -4.52
CA VAL A 148 9.65 1.39 -4.65
C VAL A 148 10.22 1.02 -3.28
N HIS A 149 10.63 -0.24 -3.15
CA HIS A 149 11.39 -0.71 -2.00
C HIS A 149 12.60 -1.49 -2.52
N HIS A 150 13.78 -0.91 -2.39
CA HIS A 150 15.01 -1.52 -2.89
C HIS A 150 15.50 -2.65 -1.98
N SER A 151 16.22 -3.61 -2.57
CA SER A 151 17.01 -4.59 -1.83
C SER A 151 18.39 -4.00 -1.48
N TRP A 152 19.02 -4.59 -0.50
CA TRP A 152 20.41 -4.33 -0.13
C TRP A 152 21.37 -4.81 -1.21
#